data_a42b64c86537a81b30e8153b582af2ad
#
_entry.id   a42b64c86537a81b30e8153b582af2ad
#
_cell.length_a   1.000
_cell.length_b   1.000
_cell.length_c   1.000
_cell.angle_alpha   90.00
_cell.angle_beta   90.00
_cell.angle_gamma   90.00
#
_symmetry.space_group_name_H-M   'P 1'
#
loop_
_entity.id
_entity.type
_entity.pdbx_description
1 polymer ?
#
loop_
_entity_poly.entity_id
_entity_poly.type
_entity_poly.pdbx_seq_one_letter_code
_entity_poly.pdbx_strand_id
1 'polypeptide(L)'
;MLTKRPVLIILTLLCSIFCGFAQTKTVRTLEAKRSMGQVKIDGLLNDTAWKNAAPLTDMVYFRPKAGAKEDFANRTVAYLMYSDEGIYFGGICYERSRDSITTELTGVRDGYGANDYIGIIFDTYNDKLNGFEYFVTPLGEQWDAKMNPPSMTSDMEDFSWNAVWESGAVITDSGWSFEMFIPFSAIRFGKKEVQDWGFNITRRRRKTEQQNTWNPIDPNVNGFLTQEGLWKGLSHIKPPLRLQFSPYFSVYANHYPLNVAGQSNWAGQVNGGMDVKYGISQAFTLDATLVPDFGQVQSDNQVLNLTPFEVKYNEYRNFFTEGTELFSKGNLFYSRRIGGSPIHYNDVYNGLDSNEVVVSNPTESKLINATKISGRSQNGFGIGFLNAVTKAQYATIENTVTKQERSELTDPLTNYNVLVIDKTLK
;
A
#
# COMPACT_ATOMS: atom_id res chain seq x y z
N MET A 1 48.21 -13.83 -57.02
CA MET A 1 46.85 -14.33 -56.62
C MET A 1 46.92 -14.93 -55.24
N LEU A 2 46.79 -14.14 -54.20
CA LEU A 2 46.81 -14.59 -52.80
C LEU A 2 45.36 -14.90 -52.37
N THR A 3 45.13 -16.10 -51.95
CA THR A 3 43.85 -16.71 -51.68
C THR A 3 43.16 -16.12 -50.46
N LYS A 4 41.94 -15.54 -50.69
CA LYS A 4 41.04 -14.97 -49.67
C LYS A 4 40.29 -16.00 -48.81
N ARG A 5 40.77 -17.26 -48.73
CA ARG A 5 40.07 -18.37 -48.05
C ARG A 5 40.31 -18.51 -46.53
N PRO A 6 41.43 -18.07 -45.88
CA PRO A 6 41.59 -18.22 -44.45
C PRO A 6 40.80 -17.22 -43.59
N VAL A 7 40.43 -16.05 -44.12
CA VAL A 7 39.69 -15.02 -43.33
C VAL A 7 38.22 -15.44 -43.10
N LEU A 8 37.61 -16.16 -44.02
CA LEU A 8 36.22 -16.59 -43.91
C LEU A 8 36.03 -17.71 -42.86
N ILE A 9 37.05 -18.58 -42.69
CA ILE A 9 37.01 -19.69 -41.70
C ILE A 9 37.20 -19.14 -40.28
N ILE A 10 38.03 -18.12 -40.11
CA ILE A 10 38.26 -17.45 -38.80
C ILE A 10 36.98 -16.69 -38.37
N LEU A 11 36.24 -16.05 -39.31
CA LEU A 11 35.02 -15.32 -39.01
C LEU A 11 33.88 -16.26 -38.63
N THR A 12 33.78 -17.45 -39.26
CA THR A 12 32.78 -18.47 -38.90
C THR A 12 33.10 -19.17 -37.56
N LEU A 13 34.38 -19.35 -37.21
CA LEU A 13 34.77 -19.87 -35.91
C LEU A 13 34.56 -18.85 -34.78
N LEU A 14 34.74 -17.56 -35.03
CA LEU A 14 34.41 -16.50 -34.05
C LEU A 14 32.92 -16.36 -33.84
N CYS A 15 32.05 -16.52 -34.85
CA CYS A 15 30.60 -16.53 -34.67
C CYS A 15 30.06 -17.73 -33.92
N SER A 16 30.73 -18.89 -33.96
CA SER A 16 30.30 -20.08 -33.21
C SER A 16 30.68 -20.04 -31.73
N ILE A 17 31.64 -19.20 -31.33
CA ILE A 17 32.02 -19.03 -29.91
C ILE A 17 31.07 -18.04 -29.17
N PHE A 18 30.33 -17.20 -29.94
CA PHE A 18 29.31 -16.30 -29.37
C PHE A 18 27.90 -16.86 -29.34
N CYS A 19 27.67 -18.13 -29.67
CA CYS A 19 26.49 -18.87 -29.22
C CYS A 19 26.65 -19.16 -27.74
N GLY A 20 26.77 -18.12 -26.94
CA GLY A 20 26.71 -18.17 -25.50
C GLY A 20 25.40 -18.82 -25.10
N PHE A 21 25.48 -19.85 -24.29
CA PHE A 21 24.38 -20.50 -23.60
C PHE A 21 23.45 -19.41 -23.05
N ALA A 22 22.39 -19.08 -23.77
CA ALA A 22 21.20 -18.49 -23.20
C ALA A 22 20.66 -19.53 -22.24
N GLN A 23 21.11 -19.50 -21.00
CA GLN A 23 20.58 -20.31 -19.93
C GLN A 23 19.12 -19.90 -19.82
N THR A 24 18.22 -20.66 -20.44
CA THR A 24 16.79 -20.46 -20.30
C THR A 24 16.46 -20.58 -18.83
N LYS A 25 16.26 -19.44 -18.17
CA LYS A 25 15.90 -19.38 -16.76
C LYS A 25 14.58 -20.14 -16.63
N THR A 26 14.61 -21.31 -16.04
CA THR A 26 13.43 -22.16 -15.87
C THR A 26 12.51 -21.48 -14.88
N VAL A 27 11.38 -20.95 -15.34
CA VAL A 27 10.31 -20.41 -14.50
C VAL A 27 9.65 -21.58 -13.77
N ARG A 28 9.60 -21.52 -12.45
CA ARG A 28 8.91 -22.53 -11.63
C ARG A 28 7.40 -22.39 -11.84
N THR A 29 6.72 -23.52 -11.90
CA THR A 29 5.26 -23.57 -12.07
C THR A 29 4.61 -24.36 -10.96
N LEU A 30 3.45 -23.93 -10.52
CA LEU A 30 2.57 -24.61 -9.58
C LEU A 30 1.19 -24.76 -10.22
N GLU A 31 0.67 -25.98 -10.24
CA GLU A 31 -0.73 -26.22 -10.63
C GLU A 31 -1.67 -25.80 -9.50
N ALA A 32 -2.69 -25.04 -9.83
CA ALA A 32 -3.64 -24.54 -8.86
C ALA A 32 -4.50 -25.68 -8.30
N LYS A 33 -4.58 -25.75 -6.98
CA LYS A 33 -5.38 -26.74 -6.25
C LYS A 33 -6.50 -26.04 -5.49
N ARG A 34 -7.73 -26.58 -5.62
CA ARG A 34 -8.86 -26.14 -4.79
C ARG A 34 -8.75 -26.73 -3.40
N SER A 35 -9.06 -25.93 -2.39
CA SER A 35 -9.22 -26.40 -1.02
C SER A 35 -10.39 -27.38 -0.94
N MET A 36 -10.19 -28.51 -0.27
CA MET A 36 -11.22 -29.52 -0.04
C MET A 36 -11.81 -29.43 1.37
N GLY A 37 -11.95 -28.23 1.90
CA GLY A 37 -12.50 -27.99 3.24
C GLY A 37 -12.28 -26.55 3.68
N GLN A 38 -12.86 -26.24 4.83
CA GLN A 38 -12.58 -24.96 5.48
C GLN A 38 -11.21 -25.00 6.13
N VAL A 39 -10.51 -23.88 6.12
CA VAL A 39 -9.27 -23.64 6.83
C VAL A 39 -9.56 -22.59 7.88
N LYS A 40 -9.20 -22.86 9.12
CA LYS A 40 -9.26 -21.92 10.22
C LYS A 40 -7.94 -21.15 10.25
N ILE A 41 -8.00 -19.87 10.13
CA ILE A 41 -6.81 -19.01 10.12
C ILE A 41 -6.35 -18.74 11.55
N ASP A 42 -5.65 -19.72 12.14
CA ASP A 42 -5.12 -19.61 13.51
C ASP A 42 -3.59 -19.79 13.59
N GLY A 43 -2.95 -19.93 12.44
CA GLY A 43 -1.50 -20.12 12.33
C GLY A 43 -1.04 -21.56 12.52
N LEU A 44 -1.95 -22.52 12.67
CA LEU A 44 -1.66 -23.92 12.86
C LEU A 44 -2.09 -24.74 11.62
N LEU A 45 -1.13 -25.30 10.88
CA LEU A 45 -1.38 -26.09 9.66
C LEU A 45 -1.96 -27.48 9.99
N ASN A 46 -2.95 -27.55 10.88
CA ASN A 46 -3.56 -28.80 11.35
C ASN A 46 -4.84 -29.18 10.59
N ASP A 47 -5.36 -28.28 9.76
CA ASP A 47 -6.54 -28.53 8.94
C ASP A 47 -6.28 -29.57 7.85
N THR A 48 -7.30 -30.40 7.60
CA THR A 48 -7.16 -31.49 6.59
C THR A 48 -6.99 -30.95 5.17
N ALA A 49 -7.44 -29.72 4.92
CA ALA A 49 -7.31 -29.08 3.61
C ALA A 49 -5.86 -28.97 3.15
N TRP A 50 -4.92 -28.69 4.07
CA TRP A 50 -3.49 -28.55 3.76
C TRP A 50 -2.85 -29.84 3.25
N LYS A 51 -3.38 -31.03 3.59
CA LYS A 51 -2.84 -32.32 3.14
C LYS A 51 -2.92 -32.53 1.63
N ASN A 52 -3.81 -31.80 0.96
CA ASN A 52 -4.00 -31.89 -0.49
C ASN A 52 -3.20 -30.84 -1.28
N ALA A 53 -2.59 -29.89 -0.60
CA ALA A 53 -1.77 -28.86 -1.23
C ALA A 53 -0.38 -29.39 -1.55
N ALA A 54 0.14 -29.04 -2.72
CA ALA A 54 1.51 -29.35 -3.06
C ALA A 54 2.47 -28.44 -2.28
N PRO A 55 3.54 -29.01 -1.67
CA PRO A 55 4.50 -28.20 -0.94
C PRO A 55 5.36 -27.37 -1.89
N LEU A 56 5.53 -26.12 -1.55
CA LEU A 56 6.45 -25.16 -2.15
C LEU A 56 7.72 -25.14 -1.29
N THR A 57 8.80 -25.69 -1.82
CA THR A 57 10.08 -25.87 -1.13
C THR A 57 11.25 -25.37 -1.97
N ASP A 58 12.47 -25.58 -1.49
CA ASP A 58 13.71 -25.24 -2.20
C ASP A 58 13.82 -23.76 -2.54
N MET A 59 13.50 -22.90 -1.57
CA MET A 59 13.70 -21.45 -1.76
C MET A 59 15.17 -21.14 -2.00
N VAL A 60 15.41 -20.05 -2.70
CA VAL A 60 16.73 -19.61 -3.12
C VAL A 60 17.02 -18.24 -2.53
N TYR A 61 18.23 -18.02 -2.07
CA TYR A 61 18.66 -16.72 -1.58
C TYR A 61 18.57 -15.66 -2.69
N PHE A 62 17.93 -14.56 -2.34
CA PHE A 62 17.93 -13.32 -3.10
C PHE A 62 18.96 -12.34 -2.53
N ARG A 63 19.08 -12.28 -1.19
CA ARG A 63 20.05 -11.44 -0.46
C ARG A 63 20.66 -12.24 0.70
N PRO A 64 21.90 -11.96 1.11
CA PRO A 64 22.85 -10.96 0.55
C PRO A 64 23.52 -11.41 -0.76
N LYS A 65 23.51 -12.73 -1.07
CA LYS A 65 24.10 -13.29 -2.29
C LYS A 65 23.07 -14.18 -2.99
N ALA A 66 22.62 -13.75 -4.15
CA ALA A 66 21.62 -14.48 -4.92
C ALA A 66 22.10 -15.83 -5.44
N GLY A 67 21.17 -16.79 -5.60
CA GLY A 67 21.33 -18.04 -6.34
C GLY A 67 21.64 -19.27 -5.51
N ALA A 68 22.06 -19.16 -4.25
CA ALA A 68 22.26 -20.33 -3.39
C ALA A 68 20.92 -20.86 -2.84
N LYS A 69 20.80 -22.17 -2.68
CA LYS A 69 19.66 -22.78 -1.97
C LYS A 69 19.68 -22.42 -0.49
N GLU A 70 18.51 -22.32 0.13
CA GLU A 70 18.38 -22.18 1.57
C GLU A 70 18.96 -23.38 2.33
N ASP A 71 19.47 -23.12 3.54
CA ASP A 71 19.94 -24.17 4.44
C ASP A 71 18.73 -25.01 4.91
N PHE A 72 18.88 -26.32 4.91
CA PHE A 72 17.85 -27.26 5.35
C PHE A 72 17.33 -26.95 6.78
N ALA A 73 18.22 -26.52 7.68
CA ALA A 73 17.84 -26.18 9.05
C ALA A 73 16.96 -24.92 9.17
N ASN A 74 16.99 -24.08 8.14
CA ASN A 74 16.23 -22.82 8.09
C ASN A 74 15.30 -22.76 6.86
N ARG A 75 14.92 -23.95 6.36
CA ARG A 75 14.10 -24.09 5.16
C ARG A 75 12.70 -23.53 5.36
N THR A 76 12.07 -23.23 4.26
CA THR A 76 10.66 -22.86 4.19
C THR A 76 9.87 -23.95 3.50
N VAL A 77 8.73 -24.32 4.07
CA VAL A 77 7.74 -25.19 3.43
C VAL A 77 6.43 -24.42 3.41
N ALA A 78 5.97 -24.06 2.25
CA ALA A 78 4.73 -23.30 2.09
C ALA A 78 3.73 -24.06 1.22
N TYR A 79 2.46 -23.67 1.31
CA TYR A 79 1.35 -24.26 0.60
C TYR A 79 0.45 -23.17 0.05
N LEU A 80 -0.08 -23.37 -1.16
CA LEU A 80 -0.96 -22.43 -1.83
C LEU A 80 -2.17 -23.15 -2.39
N MET A 81 -3.36 -22.71 -2.01
CA MET A 81 -4.65 -23.23 -2.45
C MET A 81 -5.62 -22.09 -2.72
N TYR A 82 -6.72 -22.38 -3.36
CA TYR A 82 -7.82 -21.43 -3.54
C TYR A 82 -9.19 -22.09 -3.31
N SER A 83 -10.19 -21.28 -3.01
CA SER A 83 -11.60 -21.68 -2.90
C SER A 83 -12.46 -20.83 -3.85
N ASP A 84 -13.77 -20.84 -3.67
CA ASP A 84 -14.68 -19.90 -4.36
C ASP A 84 -14.61 -18.48 -3.77
N GLU A 85 -14.10 -18.32 -2.55
CA GLU A 85 -14.10 -17.08 -1.80
C GLU A 85 -12.75 -16.36 -1.83
N GLY A 86 -11.65 -17.11 -1.94
CA GLY A 86 -10.31 -16.53 -1.86
C GLY A 86 -9.18 -17.54 -1.95
N ILE A 87 -8.02 -17.08 -1.56
CA ILE A 87 -6.74 -17.77 -1.63
C ILE A 87 -6.30 -18.11 -0.21
N TYR A 88 -5.83 -19.33 0.01
CA TYR A 88 -5.18 -19.77 1.22
C TYR A 88 -3.69 -19.92 0.98
N PHE A 89 -2.90 -19.24 1.78
CA PHE A 89 -1.44 -19.35 1.79
C PHE A 89 -0.98 -19.65 3.21
N GLY A 90 -0.28 -20.74 3.40
CA GLY A 90 0.19 -21.16 4.72
C GLY A 90 1.50 -21.89 4.64
N GLY A 91 2.18 -22.05 5.79
CA GLY A 91 3.47 -22.74 5.77
C GLY A 91 4.20 -22.70 7.10
N ILE A 92 5.39 -23.30 7.07
CA ILE A 92 6.33 -23.37 8.20
C ILE A 92 7.64 -22.75 7.77
N CYS A 93 8.08 -21.77 8.52
CA CYS A 93 9.39 -21.15 8.46
C CYS A 93 10.28 -21.79 9.52
N TYR A 94 11.05 -22.80 9.14
CA TYR A 94 11.95 -23.48 10.07
C TYR A 94 13.09 -22.58 10.53
N GLU A 95 13.46 -22.71 11.79
CA GLU A 95 14.61 -22.04 12.42
C GLU A 95 15.34 -23.01 13.34
N ARG A 96 16.63 -22.78 13.53
CA ARG A 96 17.48 -23.62 14.40
C ARG A 96 17.06 -23.51 15.87
N SER A 97 16.54 -22.37 16.28
CA SER A 97 16.07 -22.11 17.62
C SER A 97 15.09 -20.93 17.61
N ARG A 98 14.26 -20.84 18.64
CA ARG A 98 13.34 -19.71 18.86
C ARG A 98 14.09 -18.38 18.91
N ASP A 99 15.29 -18.34 19.51
CA ASP A 99 16.10 -17.11 19.59
C ASP A 99 16.62 -16.62 18.24
N SER A 100 16.51 -17.43 17.18
CA SER A 100 16.86 -17.02 15.83
C SER A 100 15.80 -16.15 15.18
N ILE A 101 14.57 -16.16 15.72
CA ILE A 101 13.43 -15.42 15.20
C ILE A 101 13.47 -14.00 15.75
N THR A 102 13.40 -13.01 14.87
CA THR A 102 13.34 -11.60 15.27
C THR A 102 11.88 -11.14 15.27
N THR A 103 11.43 -10.65 16.43
CA THR A 103 10.05 -10.20 16.65
C THR A 103 10.04 -8.87 17.39
N GLU A 104 9.43 -7.86 16.79
CA GLU A 104 9.19 -6.54 17.38
C GLU A 104 7.78 -6.11 17.03
N LEU A 105 7.06 -5.47 17.95
CA LEU A 105 5.81 -4.81 17.63
C LEU A 105 6.11 -3.54 16.81
N THR A 106 5.61 -3.47 15.60
CA THR A 106 5.91 -2.34 14.71
C THR A 106 5.21 -1.05 15.12
N GLY A 107 4.06 -1.18 15.81
CA GLY A 107 3.26 -0.05 16.27
C GLY A 107 2.64 0.79 15.15
N VAL A 108 2.92 0.46 13.90
CA VAL A 108 2.37 1.09 12.70
C VAL A 108 1.84 0.02 11.76
N ARG A 109 0.71 0.29 11.13
CA ARG A 109 0.20 -0.56 10.06
C ARG A 109 1.12 -0.44 8.84
N ASP A 110 1.20 -1.52 8.08
CA ASP A 110 1.97 -1.60 6.83
C ASP A 110 3.47 -1.28 7.01
N GLY A 111 4.00 -1.62 8.20
CA GLY A 111 5.40 -1.54 8.53
C GLY A 111 5.95 -2.90 8.95
N TYR A 112 7.05 -3.33 8.36
CA TYR A 112 7.70 -4.60 8.73
C TYR A 112 8.77 -4.44 9.82
N GLY A 113 9.15 -3.22 10.17
CA GLY A 113 10.16 -2.95 11.21
C GLY A 113 11.42 -3.78 11.06
N ALA A 114 11.96 -4.23 12.20
CA ALA A 114 13.11 -5.13 12.26
C ALA A 114 12.69 -6.62 12.35
N ASN A 115 11.53 -7.01 11.86
CA ASN A 115 10.97 -8.35 11.99
C ASN A 115 11.46 -9.35 10.93
N ASP A 116 11.42 -10.62 11.29
CA ASP A 116 11.28 -11.70 10.32
C ASP A 116 9.90 -11.61 9.67
N TYR A 117 9.80 -12.04 8.41
CA TYR A 117 8.51 -12.10 7.73
C TYR A 117 8.50 -13.14 6.62
N ILE A 118 7.31 -13.53 6.23
CA ILE A 118 7.03 -14.21 4.98
C ILE A 118 5.90 -13.52 4.25
N GLY A 119 5.94 -13.53 2.93
CA GLY A 119 4.89 -12.97 2.11
C GLY A 119 4.77 -13.64 0.76
N ILE A 120 3.65 -13.35 0.11
CA ILE A 120 3.34 -13.80 -1.24
C ILE A 120 3.01 -12.58 -2.08
N ILE A 121 3.51 -12.59 -3.29
CA ILE A 121 3.32 -11.54 -4.29
C ILE A 121 2.60 -12.15 -5.46
N PHE A 122 1.53 -11.54 -5.96
CA PHE A 122 0.75 -12.01 -7.09
C PHE A 122 0.72 -10.97 -8.21
N ASP A 123 1.06 -11.37 -9.42
CA ASP A 123 0.71 -10.69 -10.67
C ASP A 123 -0.50 -11.39 -11.29
N THR A 124 -1.68 -10.96 -10.91
CA THR A 124 -2.95 -11.59 -11.28
C THR A 124 -3.35 -11.40 -12.74
N TYR A 125 -2.75 -10.43 -13.41
CA TYR A 125 -2.93 -10.19 -14.84
C TYR A 125 -1.85 -10.85 -15.68
N ASN A 126 -0.77 -11.30 -15.05
CA ASN A 126 0.45 -11.81 -15.67
C ASN A 126 1.02 -10.81 -16.69
N ASP A 127 0.96 -9.52 -16.34
CA ASP A 127 1.38 -8.40 -17.19
C ASP A 127 2.77 -7.86 -16.85
N LYS A 128 3.35 -8.34 -15.74
CA LYS A 128 4.67 -7.93 -15.21
C LYS A 128 4.75 -6.46 -14.81
N LEU A 129 3.59 -5.85 -14.57
CA LEU A 129 3.47 -4.42 -14.25
C LEU A 129 2.77 -4.16 -12.93
N ASN A 130 1.85 -5.02 -12.52
CA ASN A 130 1.01 -4.79 -11.34
C ASN A 130 1.04 -6.01 -10.43
N GLY A 131 1.68 -5.87 -9.26
CA GLY A 131 1.71 -6.87 -8.21
C GLY A 131 0.85 -6.50 -7.01
N PHE A 132 0.38 -7.51 -6.28
CA PHE A 132 -0.29 -7.37 -5.00
C PHE A 132 0.47 -8.21 -3.97
N GLU A 133 0.83 -7.58 -2.88
CA GLU A 133 1.69 -8.16 -1.85
C GLU A 133 0.96 -8.30 -0.53
N TYR A 134 1.18 -9.45 0.13
CA TYR A 134 0.60 -9.77 1.42
C TYR A 134 1.67 -10.42 2.29
N PHE A 135 1.91 -9.87 3.47
CA PHE A 135 2.96 -10.31 4.35
C PHE A 135 2.49 -10.47 5.79
N VAL A 136 3.12 -11.42 6.49
CA VAL A 136 2.89 -11.65 7.90
C VAL A 136 4.20 -11.82 8.66
N THR A 137 4.25 -11.28 9.88
CA THR A 137 5.34 -11.47 10.84
C THR A 137 5.08 -12.69 11.73
N PRO A 138 6.09 -13.20 12.47
CA PRO A 138 5.89 -14.26 13.45
C PRO A 138 4.92 -13.92 14.58
N LEU A 139 4.62 -12.63 14.79
CA LEU A 139 3.61 -12.14 15.76
C LEU A 139 2.21 -12.01 15.14
N GLY A 140 2.05 -12.32 13.85
CA GLY A 140 0.77 -12.21 13.15
C GLY A 140 0.45 -10.78 12.66
N GLU A 141 1.38 -9.83 12.78
CA GLU A 141 1.19 -8.50 12.20
C GLU A 141 1.19 -8.59 10.67
N GLN A 142 0.29 -7.83 10.07
CA GLN A 142 0.06 -7.82 8.63
C GLN A 142 0.58 -6.54 8.01
N TRP A 143 1.07 -6.65 6.78
CA TRP A 143 1.13 -5.51 5.87
C TRP A 143 0.84 -5.94 4.44
N ASP A 144 0.31 -5.04 3.67
CA ASP A 144 0.04 -5.22 2.27
C ASP A 144 0.52 -4.02 1.46
N ALA A 145 0.84 -4.27 0.21
CA ALA A 145 1.27 -3.24 -0.72
C ALA A 145 0.85 -3.58 -2.15
N LYS A 146 0.83 -2.57 -2.98
CA LYS A 146 0.75 -2.75 -4.42
C LYS A 146 2.13 -2.53 -5.03
N MET A 147 2.64 -3.54 -5.72
CA MET A 147 3.87 -3.40 -6.48
C MET A 147 3.60 -2.73 -7.82
N ASN A 148 4.29 -1.63 -8.08
CA ASN A 148 4.24 -0.89 -9.34
C ASN A 148 5.53 -1.14 -10.16
N PRO A 149 5.55 -0.84 -11.47
CA PRO A 149 6.77 -0.88 -12.26
C PRO A 149 7.84 0.03 -11.64
N PRO A 150 9.12 -0.31 -11.74
CA PRO A 150 10.19 0.50 -11.16
C PRO A 150 10.12 1.93 -11.69
N SER A 151 9.88 2.88 -10.79
CA SER A 151 10.08 4.29 -11.07
C SER A 151 11.54 4.64 -10.76
N MET A 152 12.11 5.61 -11.48
CA MET A 152 13.51 6.01 -11.28
C MET A 152 13.79 6.64 -9.89
N THR A 153 12.81 6.75 -9.02
CA THR A 153 12.89 7.60 -7.82
C THR A 153 12.62 6.92 -6.49
N SER A 154 12.14 5.67 -6.41
CA SER A 154 11.91 5.02 -5.12
C SER A 154 11.38 3.57 -5.23
N ASP A 155 11.10 3.03 -4.08
CA ASP A 155 10.60 1.69 -3.82
C ASP A 155 9.44 1.31 -4.75
N MET A 156 9.48 0.09 -5.24
CA MET A 156 8.46 -0.45 -6.14
C MET A 156 7.11 -0.68 -5.42
N GLU A 157 7.12 -0.59 -4.10
CA GLU A 157 6.00 -0.89 -3.22
C GLU A 157 5.19 0.37 -2.89
N ASP A 158 3.89 0.32 -3.08
CA ASP A 158 2.94 1.36 -2.68
C ASP A 158 2.16 0.86 -1.46
N PHE A 159 2.61 1.24 -0.26
CA PHE A 159 2.00 0.91 1.03
C PHE A 159 0.75 1.75 1.33
N SER A 160 0.38 2.67 0.47
CA SER A 160 -0.89 3.39 0.59
C SER A 160 -2.09 2.54 0.16
N TRP A 161 -1.85 1.47 -0.60
CA TRP A 161 -2.87 0.51 -0.95
C TRP A 161 -3.18 -0.40 0.23
N ASN A 162 -4.47 -0.67 0.44
CA ASN A 162 -4.95 -1.36 1.62
C ASN A 162 -5.98 -2.43 1.25
N ALA A 163 -5.84 -3.60 1.83
CA ALA A 163 -6.74 -4.73 1.67
C ALA A 163 -7.25 -5.26 3.02
N VAL A 164 -8.38 -5.95 3.00
CA VAL A 164 -8.91 -6.66 4.18
C VAL A 164 -8.74 -8.15 3.95
N TRP A 165 -7.90 -8.77 4.75
CA TRP A 165 -7.57 -10.19 4.69
C TRP A 165 -7.22 -10.71 6.10
N GLU A 166 -7.08 -12.03 6.26
CA GLU A 166 -6.88 -12.67 7.55
C GLU A 166 -5.52 -13.35 7.61
N SER A 167 -4.89 -13.35 8.78
CA SER A 167 -3.68 -14.09 9.05
C SER A 167 -3.61 -14.59 10.48
N GLY A 168 -2.88 -15.68 10.67
CA GLY A 168 -2.48 -16.20 11.96
C GLY A 168 -1.02 -16.66 11.90
N ALA A 169 -0.30 -16.54 13.01
CA ALA A 169 1.06 -17.04 13.14
C ALA A 169 1.31 -17.59 14.54
N VAL A 170 2.12 -18.66 14.61
CA VAL A 170 2.46 -19.32 15.87
C VAL A 170 3.95 -19.64 15.90
N ILE A 171 4.64 -19.14 16.93
CA ILE A 171 6.06 -19.44 17.17
C ILE A 171 6.18 -20.77 17.90
N THR A 172 7.02 -21.65 17.38
CA THR A 172 7.34 -22.99 17.93
C THR A 172 8.83 -23.10 18.26
N ASP A 173 9.24 -24.23 18.84
CA ASP A 173 10.67 -24.47 19.13
C ASP A 173 11.52 -24.68 17.88
N SER A 174 10.91 -25.05 16.76
CA SER A 174 11.60 -25.34 15.49
C SER A 174 11.42 -24.27 14.42
N GLY A 175 10.85 -23.10 14.77
CA GLY A 175 10.54 -22.02 13.85
C GLY A 175 9.19 -21.38 14.14
N TRP A 176 8.47 -21.02 13.12
CA TRP A 176 7.12 -20.49 13.23
C TRP A 176 6.27 -20.92 12.04
N SER A 177 5.00 -21.10 12.28
CA SER A 177 4.00 -21.40 11.25
C SER A 177 3.09 -20.20 11.03
N PHE A 178 2.49 -20.15 9.85
CA PHE A 178 1.59 -19.08 9.47
C PHE A 178 0.47 -19.60 8.56
N GLU A 179 -0.64 -18.89 8.59
CA GLU A 179 -1.76 -19.04 7.67
C GLU A 179 -2.29 -17.68 7.26
N MET A 180 -2.69 -17.56 6.01
CA MET A 180 -3.32 -16.37 5.44
C MET A 180 -4.54 -16.77 4.63
N PHE A 181 -5.62 -15.99 4.74
CA PHE A 181 -6.75 -16.04 3.83
C PHE A 181 -6.90 -14.69 3.15
N ILE A 182 -6.74 -14.68 1.84
CA ILE A 182 -6.84 -13.49 1.00
C ILE A 182 -8.13 -13.62 0.18
N PRO A 183 -9.23 -12.96 0.60
CA PRO A 183 -10.50 -13.04 -0.12
C PRO A 183 -10.37 -12.39 -1.50
N PHE A 184 -11.13 -12.88 -2.48
CA PHE A 184 -11.11 -12.29 -3.83
C PHE A 184 -11.56 -10.84 -3.87
N SER A 185 -12.19 -10.32 -2.83
CA SER A 185 -12.48 -8.89 -2.65
C SER A 185 -11.23 -8.05 -2.36
N ALA A 186 -10.21 -8.67 -1.78
CA ALA A 186 -8.94 -8.03 -1.42
C ALA A 186 -7.94 -7.98 -2.57
N ILE A 187 -8.16 -8.67 -3.68
CA ILE A 187 -7.22 -8.76 -4.80
C ILE A 187 -7.93 -8.48 -6.13
N ARG A 188 -7.23 -7.88 -7.07
CA ARG A 188 -7.78 -7.53 -8.38
C ARG A 188 -7.31 -8.51 -9.45
N PHE A 189 -8.23 -9.07 -10.24
CA PHE A 189 -7.91 -10.00 -11.30
C PHE A 189 -8.92 -9.95 -12.45
N GLY A 190 -8.58 -10.58 -13.59
CA GLY A 190 -9.36 -10.56 -14.82
C GLY A 190 -10.57 -11.49 -14.78
N LYS A 191 -11.52 -11.26 -15.70
CA LYS A 191 -12.67 -12.17 -15.94
C LYS A 191 -12.31 -13.17 -17.06
N LYS A 192 -11.54 -14.20 -16.72
CA LYS A 192 -11.25 -15.33 -17.61
C LYS A 192 -11.76 -16.59 -16.95
N GLU A 193 -12.20 -17.56 -17.73
CA GLU A 193 -12.70 -18.86 -17.23
C GLU A 193 -11.59 -19.64 -16.52
N VAL A 194 -10.42 -19.67 -17.13
CA VAL A 194 -9.19 -20.21 -16.55
C VAL A 194 -8.12 -19.13 -16.57
N GLN A 195 -7.43 -18.98 -15.46
CA GLN A 195 -6.42 -17.94 -15.26
C GLN A 195 -5.09 -18.54 -14.83
N ASP A 196 -4.02 -17.97 -15.33
CA ASP A 196 -2.65 -18.23 -14.90
C ASP A 196 -2.09 -16.92 -14.32
N TRP A 197 -1.67 -16.96 -13.07
CA TRP A 197 -1.13 -15.79 -12.36
C TRP A 197 0.37 -15.90 -12.18
N GLY A 198 1.09 -14.81 -12.33
CA GLY A 198 2.44 -14.70 -11.81
C GLY A 198 2.41 -14.71 -10.28
N PHE A 199 3.39 -15.34 -9.64
CA PHE A 199 3.55 -15.23 -8.20
C PHE A 199 4.98 -15.50 -7.76
N ASN A 200 5.33 -14.99 -6.60
CA ASN A 200 6.53 -15.40 -5.88
C ASN A 200 6.27 -15.37 -4.37
N ILE A 201 7.04 -16.18 -3.64
CA ILE A 201 7.07 -16.16 -2.18
C ILE A 201 8.40 -15.54 -1.78
N THR A 202 8.39 -14.67 -0.78
CA THR A 202 9.60 -14.11 -0.20
C THR A 202 9.58 -14.28 1.32
N ARG A 203 10.70 -14.71 1.88
CA ARG A 203 10.92 -14.79 3.33
C ARG A 203 12.15 -13.99 3.71
N ARG A 204 12.02 -13.18 4.76
CA ARG A 204 13.12 -12.43 5.36
C ARG A 204 13.47 -13.01 6.71
N ARG A 205 14.76 -13.20 6.94
CA ARG A 205 15.36 -13.54 8.24
C ARG A 205 16.19 -12.33 8.67
N ARG A 206 15.64 -11.54 9.57
CA ARG A 206 16.22 -10.21 9.90
C ARG A 206 17.57 -10.31 10.58
N LYS A 207 17.74 -11.24 11.50
CA LYS A 207 18.98 -11.43 12.27
C LYS A 207 20.20 -11.73 11.40
N THR A 208 20.00 -12.36 10.25
CA THR A 208 21.06 -12.74 9.30
C THR A 208 21.03 -11.93 8.01
N GLU A 209 20.10 -10.98 7.90
CA GLU A 209 19.86 -10.16 6.71
C GLU A 209 19.58 -10.99 5.43
N GLN A 210 19.16 -12.25 5.61
CA GLN A 210 18.86 -13.17 4.52
C GLN A 210 17.44 -12.97 4.03
N GLN A 211 17.30 -12.92 2.71
CA GLN A 211 16.00 -12.93 2.02
C GLN A 211 16.00 -14.01 0.96
N ASN A 212 14.99 -14.85 1.00
CA ASN A 212 14.83 -15.98 0.08
C ASN A 212 13.60 -15.76 -0.78
N THR A 213 13.61 -16.30 -2.00
CA THR A 213 12.44 -16.31 -2.89
C THR A 213 12.20 -17.73 -3.40
N TRP A 214 10.93 -18.06 -3.68
CA TRP A 214 10.61 -19.38 -4.23
C TRP A 214 11.04 -19.48 -5.70
N ASN A 215 10.60 -18.57 -6.57
CA ASN A 215 11.21 -18.49 -7.90
C ASN A 215 12.47 -17.62 -7.81
N PRO A 216 13.62 -18.09 -8.31
CA PRO A 216 14.88 -17.36 -8.19
C PRO A 216 14.83 -15.98 -8.84
N ILE A 217 15.25 -14.96 -8.10
CA ILE A 217 15.37 -13.58 -8.57
C ILE A 217 16.85 -13.25 -8.78
N ASP A 218 17.16 -12.70 -9.93
CA ASP A 218 18.47 -12.14 -10.22
C ASP A 218 18.43 -10.62 -9.94
N PRO A 219 19.18 -10.11 -8.96
CA PRO A 219 19.16 -8.68 -8.62
C PRO A 219 19.74 -7.77 -9.71
N ASN A 220 20.43 -8.35 -10.69
CA ASN A 220 20.96 -7.60 -11.84
C ASN A 220 19.96 -7.42 -12.97
N VAL A 221 18.82 -8.09 -12.90
CA VAL A 221 17.74 -7.99 -13.89
C VAL A 221 16.64 -7.09 -13.32
N ASN A 222 16.32 -6.03 -14.06
CA ASN A 222 15.27 -5.09 -13.66
C ASN A 222 13.90 -5.72 -13.62
N GLY A 223 13.13 -5.39 -12.56
CA GLY A 223 11.75 -5.77 -12.39
C GLY A 223 11.58 -7.13 -11.67
N PHE A 224 11.10 -7.08 -10.42
CA PHE A 224 10.80 -8.26 -9.62
C PHE A 224 9.70 -9.11 -10.28
N LEU A 225 8.62 -8.49 -10.73
CA LEU A 225 7.49 -9.15 -11.37
C LEU A 225 7.84 -9.84 -12.71
N THR A 226 8.91 -9.41 -13.39
CA THR A 226 9.36 -10.06 -14.62
C THR A 226 10.02 -11.43 -14.36
N GLN A 227 10.31 -11.74 -13.11
CA GLN A 227 11.05 -12.92 -12.66
C GLN A 227 10.22 -13.82 -11.74
N GLU A 228 8.91 -13.74 -11.79
CA GLU A 228 8.02 -14.57 -10.99
C GLU A 228 7.89 -15.99 -11.52
N GLY A 229 7.46 -16.90 -10.63
CA GLY A 229 6.91 -18.19 -10.99
C GLY A 229 5.48 -18.07 -11.54
N LEU A 230 4.88 -19.19 -11.91
CA LEU A 230 3.55 -19.23 -12.50
C LEU A 230 2.61 -20.17 -11.74
N TRP A 231 1.47 -19.66 -11.32
CA TRP A 231 0.37 -20.42 -10.71
C TRP A 231 -0.70 -20.65 -11.76
N LYS A 232 -0.82 -21.87 -12.24
CA LYS A 232 -1.59 -22.23 -13.42
C LYS A 232 -2.92 -22.88 -13.10
N GLY A 233 -3.91 -22.55 -13.92
CA GLY A 233 -5.17 -23.27 -13.95
C GLY A 233 -6.17 -22.87 -12.87
N LEU A 234 -6.11 -21.64 -12.35
CA LEU A 234 -7.19 -21.13 -11.50
C LEU A 234 -8.48 -21.05 -12.31
N SER A 235 -9.49 -21.81 -11.91
CA SER A 235 -10.74 -21.90 -12.66
C SER A 235 -11.94 -21.61 -11.77
N HIS A 236 -13.04 -21.16 -12.42
CA HIS A 236 -14.32 -20.85 -11.77
C HIS A 236 -14.21 -19.78 -10.66
N ILE A 237 -13.22 -18.89 -10.77
CA ILE A 237 -13.11 -17.72 -9.90
C ILE A 237 -13.73 -16.51 -10.58
N LYS A 238 -14.44 -15.69 -9.80
CA LYS A 238 -15.09 -14.48 -10.31
C LYS A 238 -14.67 -13.28 -9.46
N PRO A 239 -14.23 -12.17 -10.08
CA PRO A 239 -13.96 -10.97 -9.32
C PRO A 239 -15.28 -10.50 -8.67
N PRO A 240 -15.31 -10.34 -7.35
CA PRO A 240 -16.51 -9.89 -6.65
C PRO A 240 -16.81 -8.42 -6.93
N LEU A 241 -18.03 -8.00 -6.57
CA LEU A 241 -18.34 -6.58 -6.50
C LEU A 241 -17.46 -5.93 -5.43
N ARG A 242 -16.69 -4.94 -5.83
CA ARG A 242 -15.81 -4.19 -4.94
C ARG A 242 -16.53 -2.93 -4.49
N LEU A 243 -17.28 -3.03 -3.40
CA LEU A 243 -17.97 -1.91 -2.79
C LEU A 243 -17.75 -1.98 -1.29
N GLN A 244 -17.14 -0.96 -0.74
CA GLN A 244 -16.87 -0.82 0.69
C GLN A 244 -17.47 0.48 1.19
N PHE A 245 -18.12 0.40 2.34
CA PHE A 245 -18.59 1.54 3.11
C PHE A 245 -17.89 1.53 4.46
N SER A 246 -17.27 2.63 4.84
CA SER A 246 -16.58 2.80 6.11
C SER A 246 -17.16 4.01 6.85
N PRO A 247 -18.33 3.85 7.53
CA PRO A 247 -18.87 4.91 8.35
C PRO A 247 -17.98 5.12 9.58
N TYR A 248 -17.88 6.37 10.02
CA TYR A 248 -17.18 6.71 11.26
C TYR A 248 -17.96 7.74 12.06
N PHE A 249 -17.70 7.71 13.35
CA PHE A 249 -18.24 8.64 14.31
C PHE A 249 -17.19 8.97 15.33
N SER A 250 -16.97 10.27 15.61
CA SER A 250 -15.99 10.73 16.57
C SER A 250 -16.58 11.72 17.55
N VAL A 251 -16.15 11.62 18.80
CA VAL A 251 -16.50 12.54 19.89
C VAL A 251 -15.22 13.07 20.49
N TYR A 252 -15.11 14.36 20.54
CA TYR A 252 -13.99 15.06 21.17
C TYR A 252 -14.45 15.77 22.43
N ALA A 253 -13.69 15.64 23.50
CA ALA A 253 -13.81 16.42 24.71
C ALA A 253 -12.47 17.10 24.97
N ASN A 254 -12.41 18.39 24.76
CA ASN A 254 -11.20 19.17 24.93
C ASN A 254 -11.27 19.95 26.26
N HIS A 255 -10.21 19.92 27.02
CA HIS A 255 -10.05 20.69 28.25
C HIS A 255 -8.91 21.70 28.09
N TYR A 256 -9.26 22.97 28.13
CA TYR A 256 -8.31 24.09 28.08
C TYR A 256 -8.38 24.87 29.39
N PRO A 257 -7.33 24.89 30.22
CA PRO A 257 -7.34 25.61 31.49
C PRO A 257 -7.20 27.15 31.25
N LEU A 258 -8.24 27.75 30.66
CA LEU A 258 -8.26 29.20 30.41
C LEU A 258 -8.26 30.02 31.69
N ASN A 259 -8.81 29.46 32.78
CA ASN A 259 -8.93 30.09 34.10
C ASN A 259 -9.59 31.52 34.07
N VAL A 260 -10.52 31.73 33.12
CA VAL A 260 -11.26 32.96 32.96
C VAL A 260 -12.65 32.80 33.58
N ALA A 261 -13.01 33.71 34.46
CA ALA A 261 -14.31 33.69 35.14
C ALA A 261 -15.46 33.75 34.11
N GLY A 262 -16.42 32.82 34.18
CA GLY A 262 -17.58 32.77 33.31
C GLY A 262 -17.37 32.01 31.99
N GLN A 263 -16.16 31.52 31.70
CA GLN A 263 -15.88 30.66 30.54
C GLN A 263 -15.72 29.21 30.94
N SER A 264 -16.25 28.29 30.11
CA SER A 264 -16.06 26.86 30.29
C SER A 264 -14.66 26.47 29.84
N ASN A 265 -13.94 25.74 30.66
CA ASN A 265 -12.68 25.12 30.28
C ASN A 265 -12.88 23.85 29.41
N TRP A 266 -14.10 23.44 29.17
CA TRP A 266 -14.43 22.26 28.38
C TRP A 266 -15.12 22.65 27.08
N ALA A 267 -14.67 22.04 25.97
CA ALA A 267 -15.32 22.11 24.66
C ALA A 267 -15.57 20.70 24.14
N GLY A 268 -16.78 20.47 23.63
CA GLY A 268 -17.14 19.20 23.02
C GLY A 268 -17.40 19.35 21.54
N GLN A 269 -17.03 18.36 20.76
CA GLN A 269 -17.32 18.29 19.33
C GLN A 269 -17.74 16.85 18.97
N VAL A 270 -18.74 16.75 18.10
CA VAL A 270 -19.21 15.47 17.54
C VAL A 270 -19.11 15.56 16.03
N ASN A 271 -18.44 14.59 15.41
CA ASN A 271 -18.35 14.49 13.97
C ASN A 271 -18.79 13.10 13.52
N GLY A 272 -19.28 13.00 12.30
CA GLY A 272 -19.61 11.75 11.65
C GLY A 272 -19.53 11.89 10.15
N GLY A 273 -19.07 10.83 9.50
CA GLY A 273 -18.92 10.80 8.06
C GLY A 273 -18.85 9.37 7.54
N MET A 274 -18.51 9.23 6.29
CA MET A 274 -18.44 7.93 5.63
C MET A 274 -17.46 7.97 4.46
N ASP A 275 -16.63 6.96 4.38
CA ASP A 275 -15.83 6.69 3.20
C ASP A 275 -16.51 5.62 2.35
N VAL A 276 -16.48 5.80 1.03
CA VAL A 276 -17.02 4.87 0.04
C VAL A 276 -15.94 4.55 -0.96
N LYS A 277 -15.62 3.28 -1.11
CA LYS A 277 -14.72 2.78 -2.13
C LYS A 277 -15.48 1.86 -3.08
N TYR A 278 -15.45 2.18 -4.37
CA TYR A 278 -16.12 1.41 -5.40
C TYR A 278 -15.20 1.09 -6.57
N GLY A 279 -15.05 -0.19 -6.86
CA GLY A 279 -14.34 -0.63 -8.06
C GLY A 279 -15.20 -0.47 -9.31
N ILE A 280 -15.06 0.65 -10.02
CA ILE A 280 -15.77 0.91 -11.29
C ILE A 280 -15.46 -0.19 -12.31
N SER A 281 -14.21 -0.57 -12.42
CA SER A 281 -13.73 -1.67 -13.25
C SER A 281 -12.51 -2.31 -12.61
N GLN A 282 -11.93 -3.30 -13.22
CA GLN A 282 -10.69 -3.91 -12.73
C GLN A 282 -9.51 -2.93 -12.70
N ALA A 283 -9.53 -1.95 -13.59
CA ALA A 283 -8.48 -0.95 -13.76
C ALA A 283 -8.72 0.31 -12.92
N PHE A 284 -9.98 0.66 -12.62
CA PHE A 284 -10.36 1.94 -12.04
C PHE A 284 -11.13 1.78 -10.75
N THR A 285 -10.80 2.63 -9.78
CA THR A 285 -11.48 2.72 -8.48
C THR A 285 -11.99 4.15 -8.28
N LEU A 286 -13.18 4.26 -7.72
CA LEU A 286 -13.74 5.48 -7.18
C LEU A 286 -13.60 5.42 -5.66
N ASP A 287 -12.97 6.43 -5.09
CA ASP A 287 -12.91 6.68 -3.65
C ASP A 287 -13.65 8.00 -3.37
N ALA A 288 -14.57 7.98 -2.42
CA ALA A 288 -15.30 9.17 -1.99
C ALA A 288 -15.32 9.25 -0.47
N THR A 289 -15.12 10.45 0.07
CA THR A 289 -15.25 10.73 1.48
C THR A 289 -16.27 11.84 1.71
N LEU A 290 -17.18 11.62 2.65
CA LEU A 290 -18.24 12.53 3.04
C LEU A 290 -17.98 13.01 4.46
N VAL A 291 -17.86 14.33 4.64
CA VAL A 291 -17.60 15.00 5.92
C VAL A 291 -16.39 14.38 6.65
N PRO A 292 -15.22 14.34 6.02
CA PRO A 292 -14.07 13.64 6.60
C PRO A 292 -13.63 14.32 7.91
N ASP A 293 -13.35 13.48 8.91
CA ASP A 293 -12.73 13.90 10.16
C ASP A 293 -11.26 13.46 10.16
N PHE A 294 -10.36 14.41 10.10
CA PHE A 294 -8.92 14.17 10.13
C PHE A 294 -8.30 14.35 11.52
N GLY A 295 -9.10 14.48 12.56
CA GLY A 295 -8.62 14.67 13.93
C GLY A 295 -7.81 13.50 14.50
N GLN A 296 -7.87 12.32 13.88
CA GLN A 296 -7.05 11.16 14.24
C GLN A 296 -5.69 11.13 13.53
N VAL A 297 -5.48 12.03 12.57
CA VAL A 297 -4.22 12.09 11.82
C VAL A 297 -3.12 12.64 12.72
N GLN A 298 -1.95 12.03 12.66
CA GLN A 298 -0.78 12.50 13.39
C GLN A 298 -0.50 13.98 13.06
N SER A 299 -0.35 14.80 14.09
CA SER A 299 0.01 16.20 13.92
C SER A 299 1.43 16.34 13.38
N ASP A 300 1.63 17.33 12.53
CA ASP A 300 2.94 17.65 11.97
C ASP A 300 3.90 18.14 13.06
N ASN A 301 5.16 17.77 12.94
CA ASN A 301 6.20 18.31 13.80
C ASN A 301 6.43 19.79 13.51
N GLN A 302 6.56 20.60 14.54
CA GLN A 302 6.97 21.99 14.36
C GLN A 302 8.39 22.07 13.77
N VAL A 303 8.52 22.75 12.64
CA VAL A 303 9.80 22.99 11.97
C VAL A 303 10.12 24.49 12.01
N LEU A 304 11.27 24.85 12.58
CA LEU A 304 11.81 26.20 12.45
C LEU A 304 12.33 26.39 11.02
N ASN A 305 11.52 27.00 10.17
CA ASN A 305 11.90 27.25 8.79
C ASN A 305 12.68 28.56 8.67
N LEU A 306 13.99 28.43 8.43
CA LEU A 306 14.90 29.56 8.16
C LEU A 306 15.15 29.78 6.67
N THR A 307 14.41 29.10 5.80
CA THR A 307 14.54 29.20 4.34
C THR A 307 13.38 29.96 3.74
N PRO A 308 13.53 30.54 2.53
CA PRO A 308 12.41 31.21 1.85
C PRO A 308 11.40 30.24 1.21
N PHE A 309 11.61 28.92 1.36
CA PHE A 309 10.77 27.91 0.76
C PHE A 309 9.70 27.41 1.75
N GLU A 310 8.52 27.08 1.23
CA GLU A 310 7.44 26.48 1.99
C GLU A 310 7.88 25.12 2.59
N VAL A 311 7.61 24.89 3.87
CA VAL A 311 7.77 23.57 4.49
C VAL A 311 6.68 22.65 3.99
N LYS A 312 7.06 21.56 3.34
CA LYS A 312 6.13 20.53 2.89
C LYS A 312 6.10 19.39 3.90
N TYR A 313 4.92 19.12 4.41
CA TYR A 313 4.64 18.01 5.33
C TYR A 313 4.13 16.79 4.56
N ASN A 314 4.40 15.62 5.10
CA ASN A 314 3.86 14.38 4.55
C ASN A 314 2.34 14.36 4.65
N GLU A 315 1.69 13.70 3.71
CA GLU A 315 0.25 13.47 3.75
C GLU A 315 -0.04 12.22 4.60
N TYR A 316 -0.91 12.34 5.59
CA TYR A 316 -1.33 11.25 6.47
C TYR A 316 -2.84 10.99 6.43
N ARG A 317 -3.60 11.81 5.69
CA ARG A 317 -5.05 11.62 5.53
C ARG A 317 -5.32 10.52 4.52
N ASN A 318 -5.90 9.40 4.94
CA ASN A 318 -6.07 8.18 4.16
C ASN A 318 -6.62 8.41 2.74
N PHE A 319 -7.61 9.29 2.60
CA PHE A 319 -8.16 9.62 1.29
C PHE A 319 -7.11 10.18 0.32
N PHE A 320 -6.15 10.97 0.82
CA PHE A 320 -5.12 11.62 0.00
C PHE A 320 -3.83 10.81 -0.12
N THR A 321 -3.68 9.70 0.60
CA THR A 321 -2.50 8.82 0.50
C THR A 321 -2.73 7.69 -0.49
N GLU A 322 -3.94 7.15 -0.58
CA GLU A 322 -4.26 6.00 -1.41
C GLU A 322 -4.47 6.37 -2.89
N GLY A 323 -3.94 5.57 -3.81
CA GLY A 323 -4.11 5.75 -5.26
C GLY A 323 -3.55 7.07 -5.80
N THR A 324 -2.48 7.57 -5.21
CA THR A 324 -1.89 8.89 -5.50
C THR A 324 -0.83 8.86 -6.60
N GLU A 325 -0.41 7.69 -7.06
CA GLU A 325 0.66 7.52 -8.06
C GLU A 325 0.50 8.48 -9.26
N LEU A 326 -0.74 8.64 -9.74
CA LEU A 326 -1.02 9.55 -10.87
C LEU A 326 -0.93 11.02 -10.47
N PHE A 327 -1.37 11.38 -9.27
CA PHE A 327 -1.44 12.78 -8.82
C PHE A 327 -0.10 13.32 -8.33
N SER A 328 0.82 12.44 -7.89
CA SER A 328 2.17 12.82 -7.45
C SER A 328 3.13 13.13 -8.59
N LYS A 329 2.79 12.78 -9.83
CA LYS A 329 3.64 12.99 -11.00
C LYS A 329 3.97 14.47 -11.20
N GLY A 330 5.24 14.74 -11.40
CA GLY A 330 5.78 16.08 -11.62
C GLY A 330 5.73 17.00 -10.38
N ASN A 331 5.34 16.49 -9.20
CA ASN A 331 5.23 17.27 -7.95
C ASN A 331 4.38 18.55 -8.06
N LEU A 332 3.39 18.55 -8.97
CA LEU A 332 2.52 19.72 -9.23
C LEU A 332 1.37 19.82 -8.24
N PHE A 333 0.93 18.71 -7.69
CA PHE A 333 -0.18 18.63 -6.76
C PHE A 333 0.33 18.39 -5.33
N TYR A 334 -0.06 19.27 -4.41
CA TYR A 334 0.21 19.14 -2.99
C TYR A 334 -1.12 19.10 -2.22
N SER A 335 -1.54 17.91 -1.83
CA SER A 335 -2.87 17.62 -1.24
C SER A 335 -3.13 18.36 0.08
N ARG A 336 -2.07 18.65 0.85
CA ARG A 336 -2.17 19.37 2.14
C ARG A 336 -2.73 20.79 2.03
N ARG A 337 -2.76 21.36 0.82
CA ARG A 337 -3.43 22.66 0.57
C ARG A 337 -4.96 22.55 0.62
N ILE A 338 -5.50 21.34 0.37
CA ILE A 338 -6.93 21.10 0.51
C ILE A 338 -7.24 20.90 1.99
N GLY A 339 -8.04 21.79 2.58
CA GLY A 339 -8.36 21.79 4.01
C GLY A 339 -7.23 22.33 4.89
N GLY A 340 -6.29 23.07 4.32
CA GLY A 340 -5.23 23.75 5.06
C GLY A 340 -5.73 25.01 5.80
N SER A 341 -4.79 25.84 6.25
CA SER A 341 -5.11 27.09 6.95
C SER A 341 -5.89 28.04 6.05
N PRO A 342 -6.95 28.70 6.56
CA PRO A 342 -7.72 29.70 5.83
C PRO A 342 -6.84 30.82 5.28
N ILE A 343 -7.10 31.24 4.04
CA ILE A 343 -6.25 32.21 3.32
C ILE A 343 -6.21 33.59 4.00
N HIS A 344 -7.29 33.97 4.70
CA HIS A 344 -7.41 35.22 5.42
C HIS A 344 -7.33 35.07 6.94
N TYR A 345 -6.72 33.99 7.43
CA TYR A 345 -6.60 33.68 8.87
C TYR A 345 -5.98 34.87 9.65
N ASN A 346 -4.87 35.40 9.15
CA ASN A 346 -4.15 36.49 9.80
C ASN A 346 -4.78 37.87 9.57
N ASP A 347 -5.55 38.03 8.49
CA ASP A 347 -6.14 39.34 8.13
C ASP A 347 -7.15 39.79 9.18
N VAL A 348 -7.83 38.82 9.83
CA VAL A 348 -8.77 39.09 10.94
C VAL A 348 -8.13 39.92 12.05
N TYR A 349 -6.89 39.63 12.40
CA TYR A 349 -6.17 40.31 13.49
C TYR A 349 -5.69 41.69 13.09
N ASN A 350 -5.53 41.95 11.80
CA ASN A 350 -5.10 43.24 11.27
C ASN A 350 -6.28 44.24 11.09
N GLY A 351 -7.52 43.70 11.05
CA GLY A 351 -8.74 44.47 10.80
C GLY A 351 -9.60 44.79 12.05
N LEU A 352 -9.04 44.59 13.26
CA LEU A 352 -9.77 44.81 14.51
C LEU A 352 -9.82 46.29 14.90
N ASP A 353 -10.99 46.75 15.32
CA ASP A 353 -11.14 48.03 16.00
C ASP A 353 -10.62 47.95 17.45
N SER A 354 -10.34 49.08 18.07
CA SER A 354 -9.75 49.17 19.42
C SER A 354 -10.57 48.46 20.52
N ASN A 355 -11.86 48.26 20.28
CA ASN A 355 -12.80 47.60 21.20
C ASN A 355 -13.21 46.22 20.73
N GLU A 356 -12.53 45.62 19.75
CA GLU A 356 -12.84 44.30 19.22
C GLU A 356 -11.81 43.25 19.65
N VAL A 357 -12.31 42.05 19.87
CA VAL A 357 -11.48 40.86 20.15
C VAL A 357 -11.95 39.70 19.31
N VAL A 358 -11.02 38.85 18.88
CA VAL A 358 -11.33 37.59 18.17
C VAL A 358 -11.77 36.58 19.19
N VAL A 359 -13.02 36.13 19.13
CA VAL A 359 -13.58 35.07 19.98
C VAL A 359 -13.23 33.70 19.44
N SER A 360 -13.34 33.52 18.12
CA SER A 360 -12.93 32.28 17.45
C SER A 360 -12.43 32.54 16.03
N ASN A 361 -11.40 31.85 15.64
CA ASN A 361 -10.88 31.87 14.28
C ASN A 361 -10.45 30.43 13.90
N PRO A 362 -11.15 29.77 12.97
CA PRO A 362 -10.79 28.43 12.55
C PRO A 362 -9.39 28.39 11.96
N THR A 363 -8.58 27.44 12.37
CA THR A 363 -7.20 27.24 11.90
C THR A 363 -7.11 26.40 10.63
N GLU A 364 -8.21 25.71 10.28
CA GLU A 364 -8.28 24.78 9.15
C GLU A 364 -9.61 24.93 8.40
N SER A 365 -9.56 24.75 7.08
CA SER A 365 -10.74 24.75 6.22
C SER A 365 -11.36 23.37 6.16
N LYS A 366 -12.57 23.22 6.71
CA LYS A 366 -13.25 21.92 6.79
C LYS A 366 -13.68 21.42 5.41
N LEU A 367 -13.33 20.17 5.11
CA LEU A 367 -13.77 19.48 3.91
C LEU A 367 -15.26 19.07 4.03
N ILE A 368 -16.05 19.33 3.00
CA ILE A 368 -17.43 18.84 2.89
C ILE A 368 -17.43 17.45 2.29
N ASN A 369 -16.75 17.30 1.16
CA ASN A 369 -16.54 16.03 0.48
C ASN A 369 -15.27 16.05 -0.35
N ALA A 370 -14.78 14.86 -0.66
CA ALA A 370 -13.83 14.69 -1.73
C ALA A 370 -14.13 13.37 -2.48
N THR A 371 -13.87 13.37 -3.78
CA THR A 371 -14.08 12.22 -4.65
C THR A 371 -12.89 12.08 -5.57
N LYS A 372 -12.39 10.86 -5.70
CA LYS A 372 -11.24 10.53 -6.53
C LYS A 372 -11.56 9.31 -7.38
N ILE A 373 -11.26 9.41 -8.68
CA ILE A 373 -11.25 8.28 -9.61
C ILE A 373 -9.82 8.11 -10.05
N SER A 374 -9.25 6.94 -9.85
CA SER A 374 -7.88 6.65 -10.27
C SER A 374 -7.76 5.22 -10.80
N GLY A 375 -6.86 5.03 -11.73
CA GLY A 375 -6.55 3.71 -12.26
C GLY A 375 -5.73 3.75 -13.53
N ARG A 376 -5.23 2.58 -13.90
CA ARG A 376 -4.43 2.36 -15.12
C ARG A 376 -4.91 1.11 -15.84
N SER A 377 -5.21 1.26 -17.12
CA SER A 377 -5.59 0.13 -17.98
C SER A 377 -4.38 -0.76 -18.31
N GLN A 378 -4.63 -2.00 -18.72
CA GLN A 378 -3.59 -2.94 -19.16
C GLN A 378 -2.73 -2.39 -20.33
N ASN A 379 -3.27 -1.47 -21.10
CA ASN A 379 -2.54 -0.79 -22.18
C ASN A 379 -1.64 0.35 -21.66
N GLY A 380 -1.47 0.50 -20.36
CA GLY A 380 -0.66 1.54 -19.74
C GLY A 380 -1.28 2.95 -19.79
N PHE A 381 -2.59 3.08 -20.10
CA PHE A 381 -3.29 4.36 -20.05
C PHE A 381 -3.85 4.60 -18.66
N GLY A 382 -3.36 5.65 -17.98
CA GLY A 382 -3.75 6.07 -16.63
C GLY A 382 -4.65 7.30 -16.67
N ILE A 383 -5.68 7.31 -15.82
CA ILE A 383 -6.55 8.46 -15.57
C ILE A 383 -6.65 8.66 -14.07
N GLY A 384 -6.40 9.88 -13.62
CA GLY A 384 -6.66 10.37 -12.27
C GLY A 384 -7.56 11.59 -12.33
N PHE A 385 -8.71 11.54 -11.65
CA PHE A 385 -9.58 12.70 -11.44
C PHE A 385 -9.83 12.84 -9.94
N LEU A 386 -9.62 14.04 -9.40
CA LEU A 386 -9.89 14.38 -8.01
C LEU A 386 -10.73 15.64 -7.97
N ASN A 387 -11.81 15.59 -7.22
CA ASN A 387 -12.62 16.72 -6.82
C ASN A 387 -12.66 16.81 -5.30
N ALA A 388 -12.54 18.00 -4.74
CA ALA A 388 -12.69 18.24 -3.31
C ALA A 388 -13.36 19.59 -3.07
N VAL A 389 -14.25 19.66 -2.08
CA VAL A 389 -14.99 20.88 -1.73
C VAL A 389 -14.77 21.19 -0.26
N THR A 390 -14.25 22.39 0.03
CA THR A 390 -14.10 22.92 1.37
C THR A 390 -15.22 23.92 1.70
N LYS A 391 -15.67 23.91 2.97
CA LYS A 391 -16.70 24.80 3.48
C LYS A 391 -16.11 26.18 3.73
N ALA A 392 -16.89 27.25 3.47
CA ALA A 392 -16.54 28.60 3.91
C ALA A 392 -16.31 28.66 5.43
N GLN A 393 -15.22 29.30 5.84
CA GLN A 393 -14.86 29.51 7.24
C GLN A 393 -15.02 30.96 7.63
N TYR A 394 -15.44 31.18 8.87
CA TYR A 394 -15.65 32.49 9.43
C TYR A 394 -15.01 32.63 10.79
N ALA A 395 -14.33 33.73 11.04
CA ALA A 395 -13.96 34.15 12.37
C ALA A 395 -15.13 34.85 13.06
N THR A 396 -15.22 34.70 14.37
CA THR A 396 -16.17 35.47 15.22
C THR A 396 -15.41 36.53 15.98
N ILE A 397 -15.83 37.76 15.84
CA ILE A 397 -15.25 38.95 16.47
C ILE A 397 -16.32 39.57 17.38
N GLU A 398 -15.98 39.83 18.64
CA GLU A 398 -16.85 40.47 19.63
C GLU A 398 -16.38 41.88 19.92
N ASN A 399 -17.31 42.85 19.94
CA ASN A 399 -17.05 44.15 20.49
C ASN A 399 -17.14 44.07 22.03
N THR A 400 -16.05 44.36 22.73
CA THR A 400 -15.92 44.20 24.17
C THR A 400 -16.83 45.13 24.99
N VAL A 401 -17.29 46.24 24.40
CA VAL A 401 -18.18 47.24 25.01
C VAL A 401 -19.64 46.90 24.80
N THR A 402 -20.03 46.65 23.55
CA THR A 402 -21.44 46.40 23.18
C THR A 402 -21.86 44.94 23.29
N LYS A 403 -20.90 44.05 23.40
CA LYS A 403 -21.10 42.60 23.37
C LYS A 403 -21.75 42.06 22.08
N GLN A 404 -21.72 42.85 21.04
CA GLN A 404 -22.19 42.43 19.72
C GLN A 404 -21.11 41.64 19.01
N GLU A 405 -21.51 40.53 18.40
CA GLU A 405 -20.64 39.68 17.57
C GLU A 405 -20.84 39.99 16.09
N ARG A 406 -19.75 39.95 15.33
CA ARG A 406 -19.75 39.92 13.88
C ARG A 406 -18.94 38.76 13.35
N SER A 407 -19.31 38.29 12.18
CA SER A 407 -18.59 37.21 11.49
C SER A 407 -17.78 37.75 10.33
N GLU A 408 -16.53 37.33 10.20
CA GLU A 408 -15.64 37.70 9.09
C GLU A 408 -15.21 36.47 8.32
N LEU A 409 -15.34 36.53 6.98
CA LEU A 409 -14.99 35.42 6.10
C LEU A 409 -13.47 35.27 6.06
N THR A 410 -12.98 34.12 6.51
CA THR A 410 -11.54 33.77 6.52
C THR A 410 -11.13 32.84 5.40
N ASP A 411 -12.05 31.99 4.91
CA ASP A 411 -11.85 31.17 3.74
C ASP A 411 -13.17 30.99 2.97
N PRO A 412 -13.21 31.26 1.66
CA PRO A 412 -14.41 31.05 0.86
C PRO A 412 -14.67 29.56 0.63
N LEU A 413 -15.91 29.22 0.30
CA LEU A 413 -16.21 27.87 -0.24
C LEU A 413 -15.36 27.66 -1.50
N THR A 414 -14.53 26.63 -1.47
CA THR A 414 -13.59 26.35 -2.56
C THR A 414 -13.81 24.95 -3.14
N ASN A 415 -13.81 24.86 -4.46
CA ASN A 415 -13.92 23.60 -5.20
C ASN A 415 -12.62 23.33 -5.97
N TYR A 416 -11.89 22.31 -5.55
CA TYR A 416 -10.64 21.86 -6.15
C TYR A 416 -10.92 20.78 -7.18
N ASN A 417 -10.31 20.88 -8.36
CA ASN A 417 -10.41 19.89 -9.41
C ASN A 417 -9.02 19.61 -9.98
N VAL A 418 -8.65 18.33 -10.04
CA VAL A 418 -7.37 17.88 -10.60
C VAL A 418 -7.67 16.77 -11.60
N LEU A 419 -7.19 16.91 -12.83
CA LEU A 419 -7.26 15.87 -13.86
C LEU A 419 -5.84 15.51 -14.30
N VAL A 420 -5.54 14.22 -14.27
CA VAL A 420 -4.28 13.66 -14.73
C VAL A 420 -4.57 12.62 -15.81
N ILE A 421 -3.87 12.74 -16.92
CA ILE A 421 -3.85 11.74 -18.00
C ILE A 421 -2.41 11.31 -18.20
N ASP A 422 -2.17 10.01 -18.15
CA ASP A 422 -0.84 9.43 -18.25
C ASP A 422 -0.83 8.27 -19.22
N LYS A 423 0.27 8.09 -19.93
CA LYS A 423 0.46 6.97 -20.86
C LYS A 423 1.86 6.40 -20.71
N THR A 424 1.94 5.15 -20.26
CA THR A 424 3.18 4.38 -20.31
C THR A 424 3.41 3.92 -21.75
N LEU A 425 4.50 4.35 -22.33
CA LEU A 425 4.96 3.89 -23.65
C LEU A 425 5.76 2.59 -23.46
N LYS A 426 5.55 1.63 -24.35
CA LYS A 426 6.31 0.38 -24.38
C LYS A 426 7.64 0.57 -25.09
#